data_c572f991e940199e4519766fe09bd82d
#
_entry.id   c572f991e940199e4519766fe09bd82d
#
_cell.length_a   1.000
_cell.length_b   1.000
_cell.length_c   1.000
_cell.angle_alpha   90.00
_cell.angle_beta   90.00
_cell.angle_gamma   90.00
#
_symmetry.space_group_name_H-M   'P 1'
#
loop_
_entity.id
_entity.type
_entity.pdbx_description
1 polymer ?
#
loop_
_entity_poly.entity_id
_entity_poly.type
_entity_poly.pdbx_seq_one_letter_code
_entity_poly.pdbx_strand_id
1 'polypeptide(L)'
;MKALSLYGKMEKNEKRTFTMAIILPDLPYAYDALEPYIDAETMTLHHDKHHATYVANANAALEKHPEIGEDLEALLADVEQIPADIRQALINNGGGHLNHALFWELLSPEKQEPTAEVAAAINEAFGSFEAFQEAFTAAATTRFGSGWAWLVVNAEGKLEVVSTANQDTPISDGKKPILALDVWNMLTT
;
A
#
# COMPACT_ATOMS: atom_id res chain seq x y z
N MET A 1 -46.92 42.46 33.71
CA MET A 1 -45.68 42.95 33.05
C MET A 1 -44.83 41.76 32.60
N LYS A 2 -44.52 41.79 31.35
CA LYS A 2 -43.92 40.64 30.59
C LYS A 2 -42.50 40.36 31.00
N ALA A 3 -42.18 39.11 31.38
CA ALA A 3 -40.81 38.59 31.43
C ALA A 3 -40.62 37.69 30.22
N LEU A 4 -39.76 38.10 29.28
CA LEU A 4 -39.43 37.38 28.09
C LEU A 4 -38.53 36.19 28.46
N SER A 5 -38.98 35.03 28.04
CA SER A 5 -38.19 33.80 27.94
C SER A 5 -37.19 33.93 26.78
N LEU A 6 -35.91 33.98 27.10
CA LEU A 6 -34.80 33.78 26.16
C LEU A 6 -34.24 32.39 26.41
N TYR A 7 -34.92 31.36 25.91
CA TYR A 7 -34.30 30.07 25.70
C TYR A 7 -33.63 30.10 24.34
N GLY A 8 -32.37 30.46 24.37
CA GLY A 8 -31.49 30.28 23.21
C GLY A 8 -31.39 28.81 22.86
N LYS A 9 -31.64 28.50 21.60
CA LYS A 9 -31.31 27.22 20.96
C LYS A 9 -29.86 26.89 21.25
N MET A 10 -29.63 25.86 22.04
CA MET A 10 -28.33 25.18 22.03
C MET A 10 -28.21 24.46 20.68
N GLU A 11 -27.49 25.05 19.76
CA GLU A 11 -27.00 24.33 18.58
C GLU A 11 -26.19 23.13 19.07
N LYS A 12 -26.64 21.95 18.64
CA LYS A 12 -25.87 20.74 18.79
C LYS A 12 -24.52 20.97 18.07
N ASN A 13 -23.50 21.15 18.87
CA ASN A 13 -22.13 21.14 18.41
C ASN A 13 -21.86 19.71 17.91
N GLU A 14 -22.08 19.48 16.61
CA GLU A 14 -21.63 18.28 15.94
C GLU A 14 -20.11 18.28 16.14
N LYS A 15 -19.64 17.36 16.96
CA LYS A 15 -18.23 17.02 17.02
C LYS A 15 -17.86 16.58 15.61
N ARG A 16 -17.36 17.50 14.80
CA ARG A 16 -16.58 17.14 13.62
C ARG A 16 -15.40 16.34 14.17
N THR A 17 -15.53 15.04 14.12
CA THR A 17 -14.40 14.15 14.23
C THR A 17 -13.52 14.53 13.03
N PHE A 18 -12.37 15.17 13.28
CA PHE A 18 -11.37 15.38 12.26
C PHE A 18 -10.83 13.99 11.94
N THR A 19 -11.37 13.37 10.92
CA THR A 19 -10.77 12.22 10.28
C THR A 19 -9.48 12.73 9.64
N MET A 20 -8.33 12.24 10.09
CA MET A 20 -7.07 12.56 9.44
C MET A 20 -7.07 11.81 8.11
N ALA A 21 -7.22 12.52 7.00
CA ALA A 21 -7.21 11.92 5.69
C ALA A 21 -5.87 11.21 5.44
N ILE A 22 -5.93 10.06 4.76
CA ILE A 22 -4.74 9.41 4.21
C ILE A 22 -4.06 10.40 3.26
N ILE A 23 -2.76 10.57 3.40
CA ILE A 23 -1.97 11.50 2.59
C ILE A 23 -1.08 10.75 1.61
N LEU A 24 -0.85 11.33 0.44
CA LEU A 24 0.17 10.86 -0.48
C LEU A 24 1.54 11.17 0.13
N PRO A 25 2.39 10.17 0.41
CA PRO A 25 3.73 10.43 0.93
C PRO A 25 4.61 11.01 -0.17
N ASP A 26 5.51 11.93 0.20
CA ASP A 26 6.54 12.40 -0.72
C ASP A 26 7.50 11.26 -1.10
N LEU A 27 8.06 11.32 -2.31
CA LEU A 27 9.15 10.42 -2.70
C LEU A 27 10.40 10.72 -1.85
N PRO A 28 11.13 9.68 -1.37
CA PRO A 28 12.35 9.89 -0.60
C PRO A 28 13.57 10.33 -1.43
N TYR A 29 13.40 10.52 -2.74
CA TYR A 29 14.42 10.93 -3.72
C TYR A 29 13.78 11.79 -4.82
N ALA A 30 14.59 12.45 -5.65
CA ALA A 30 14.13 13.23 -6.79
C ALA A 30 13.51 12.32 -7.87
N TYR A 31 12.59 12.85 -8.68
CA TYR A 31 11.90 12.08 -9.73
C TYR A 31 12.82 11.48 -10.78
N ASP A 32 13.97 12.10 -11.04
CA ASP A 32 15.00 11.64 -11.98
C ASP A 32 16.09 10.74 -11.34
N ALA A 33 15.99 10.49 -10.04
CA ALA A 33 17.05 9.79 -9.30
C ALA A 33 17.24 8.32 -9.73
N LEU A 34 16.23 7.72 -10.34
CA LEU A 34 16.26 6.32 -10.77
C LEU A 34 16.66 6.16 -12.25
N GLU A 35 16.98 7.25 -12.94
CA GLU A 35 17.49 7.18 -14.31
C GLU A 35 18.87 6.48 -14.37
N PRO A 36 19.17 5.72 -15.43
CA PRO A 36 18.40 5.55 -16.66
C PRO A 36 17.38 4.38 -16.62
N TYR A 37 17.11 3.79 -15.45
CA TYR A 37 16.24 2.60 -15.34
C TYR A 37 14.75 2.96 -15.34
N ILE A 38 14.39 4.04 -14.67
CA ILE A 38 13.03 4.60 -14.64
C ILE A 38 13.16 6.10 -14.85
N ASP A 39 12.55 6.63 -15.91
CA ASP A 39 12.63 8.05 -16.21
C ASP A 39 11.73 8.92 -15.32
N ALA A 40 12.03 10.21 -15.27
CA ALA A 40 11.30 11.16 -14.43
C ALA A 40 9.83 11.33 -14.82
N GLU A 41 9.48 11.16 -16.10
CA GLU A 41 8.10 11.24 -16.58
C GLU A 41 7.27 10.06 -16.05
N THR A 42 7.83 8.86 -16.14
CA THR A 42 7.22 7.63 -15.59
C THR A 42 7.05 7.75 -14.08
N MET A 43 8.07 8.22 -13.35
CA MET A 43 7.98 8.43 -11.90
C MET A 43 6.89 9.44 -11.53
N THR A 44 6.82 10.56 -12.24
CA THR A 44 5.80 11.59 -12.02
C THR A 44 4.40 11.04 -12.27
N LEU A 45 4.19 10.31 -13.37
CA LEU A 45 2.91 9.70 -13.70
C LEU A 45 2.50 8.67 -12.64
N HIS A 46 3.43 7.82 -12.24
CA HIS A 46 3.18 6.72 -11.32
C HIS A 46 2.88 7.21 -9.89
N HIS A 47 3.61 8.23 -9.42
CA HIS A 47 3.40 8.81 -8.10
C HIS A 47 2.26 9.85 -8.09
N ASP A 48 2.35 10.92 -8.88
CA ASP A 48 1.46 12.07 -8.77
C ASP A 48 0.07 11.83 -9.37
N LYS A 49 -0.08 10.81 -10.21
CA LYS A 49 -1.36 10.46 -10.82
C LYS A 49 -1.91 9.13 -10.30
N HIS A 50 -1.17 8.03 -10.45
CA HIS A 50 -1.71 6.71 -10.07
C HIS A 50 -1.82 6.59 -8.55
N HIS A 51 -0.74 6.79 -7.81
CA HIS A 51 -0.77 6.70 -6.34
C HIS A 51 -1.69 7.76 -5.72
N ALA A 52 -1.65 9.00 -6.21
CA ALA A 52 -2.57 10.06 -5.76
C ALA A 52 -4.05 9.69 -5.97
N THR A 53 -4.37 8.98 -7.06
CA THR A 53 -5.74 8.50 -7.32
C THR A 53 -6.16 7.43 -6.30
N TYR A 54 -5.29 6.50 -5.94
CA TYR A 54 -5.57 5.54 -4.88
C TYR A 54 -5.86 6.23 -3.55
N VAL A 55 -5.04 7.20 -3.16
CA VAL A 55 -5.24 8.00 -1.94
C VAL A 55 -6.60 8.70 -1.96
N ALA A 56 -6.92 9.41 -3.05
CA ALA A 56 -8.19 10.13 -3.18
C ALA A 56 -9.41 9.20 -3.08
N ASN A 57 -9.36 8.05 -3.75
CA ASN A 57 -10.46 7.09 -3.75
C ASN A 57 -10.61 6.36 -2.40
N ALA A 58 -9.50 6.03 -1.73
CA ALA A 58 -9.54 5.45 -0.39
C ALA A 58 -10.16 6.42 0.61
N ASN A 59 -9.77 7.71 0.59
CA ASN A 59 -10.37 8.74 1.42
C ASN A 59 -11.87 8.88 1.15
N ALA A 60 -12.29 8.94 -0.12
CA ALA A 60 -13.71 9.03 -0.49
C ALA A 60 -14.54 7.82 -0.02
N ALA A 61 -13.93 6.64 0.09
CA ALA A 61 -14.57 5.47 0.66
C ALA A 61 -14.70 5.61 2.19
N LEU A 62 -13.62 5.99 2.88
CA LEU A 62 -13.60 6.15 4.34
C LEU A 62 -14.54 7.26 4.84
N GLU A 63 -14.73 8.33 4.07
CA GLU A 63 -15.67 9.40 4.40
C GLU A 63 -17.11 8.92 4.60
N LYS A 64 -17.50 7.80 4.01
CA LYS A 64 -18.83 7.21 4.17
C LYS A 64 -19.01 6.50 5.51
N HIS A 65 -17.90 6.07 6.11
CA HIS A 65 -17.86 5.27 7.34
C HIS A 65 -16.77 5.78 8.30
N PRO A 66 -16.88 7.01 8.81
CA PRO A 66 -15.87 7.60 9.69
C PRO A 66 -15.68 6.82 11.00
N GLU A 67 -16.62 5.96 11.36
CA GLU A 67 -16.58 5.13 12.57
C GLU A 67 -15.51 4.01 12.51
N ILE A 68 -15.06 3.60 11.32
CA ILE A 68 -14.06 2.51 11.20
C ILE A 68 -12.62 3.01 11.31
N GLY A 69 -12.41 4.33 11.31
CA GLY A 69 -11.08 4.93 11.32
C GLY A 69 -10.39 4.87 9.96
N GLU A 70 -9.08 5.11 9.95
CA GLU A 70 -8.27 5.30 8.73
C GLU A 70 -6.97 4.46 8.75
N ASP A 71 -6.85 3.56 9.71
CA ASP A 71 -5.73 2.60 9.76
C ASP A 71 -5.93 1.52 8.69
N LEU A 72 -5.44 1.81 7.48
CA LEU A 72 -5.59 0.92 6.33
C LEU A 72 -4.93 -0.44 6.54
N GLU A 73 -3.80 -0.51 7.26
CA GLU A 73 -3.15 -1.79 7.55
C GLU A 73 -4.07 -2.67 8.39
N ALA A 74 -4.63 -2.11 9.46
CA ALA A 74 -5.57 -2.83 10.32
C ALA A 74 -6.85 -3.22 9.59
N LEU A 75 -7.41 -2.31 8.77
CA LEU A 75 -8.62 -2.57 7.98
C LEU A 75 -8.38 -3.67 6.93
N LEU A 76 -7.26 -3.64 6.22
CA LEU A 76 -6.96 -4.62 5.18
C LEU A 76 -6.47 -5.97 5.76
N ALA A 77 -5.99 -5.99 7.00
CA ALA A 77 -5.69 -7.24 7.70
C ALA A 77 -6.96 -8.04 8.06
N ASP A 78 -8.11 -7.37 8.18
CA ASP A 78 -9.41 -8.02 8.43
C ASP A 78 -10.51 -7.36 7.58
N VAL A 79 -10.49 -7.68 6.29
CA VAL A 79 -11.41 -7.08 5.30
C VAL A 79 -12.89 -7.34 5.59
N GLU A 80 -13.21 -8.37 6.40
CA GLU A 80 -14.59 -8.66 6.76
C GLU A 80 -15.18 -7.63 7.73
N GLN A 81 -14.33 -6.91 8.48
CA GLN A 81 -14.74 -5.80 9.34
C GLN A 81 -15.08 -4.53 8.55
N ILE A 82 -14.66 -4.43 7.30
CA ILE A 82 -14.97 -3.28 6.45
C ILE A 82 -16.43 -3.37 5.98
N PRO A 83 -17.21 -2.27 6.10
CA PRO A 83 -18.59 -2.23 5.59
C PRO A 83 -18.67 -2.67 4.12
N ALA A 84 -19.65 -3.51 3.80
CA ALA A 84 -19.72 -4.19 2.51
C ALA A 84 -19.82 -3.23 1.31
N ASP A 85 -20.41 -2.06 1.49
CA ASP A 85 -20.58 -1.04 0.44
C ASP A 85 -19.29 -0.31 0.05
N ILE A 86 -18.25 -0.33 0.92
CA ILE A 86 -16.95 0.28 0.66
C ILE A 86 -15.81 -0.73 0.63
N ARG A 87 -16.04 -1.98 1.04
CA ARG A 87 -15.01 -3.02 1.18
C ARG A 87 -14.14 -3.15 -0.07
N GLN A 88 -14.75 -3.36 -1.24
CA GLN A 88 -14.01 -3.53 -2.48
C GLN A 88 -13.24 -2.25 -2.87
N ALA A 89 -13.81 -1.08 -2.60
CA ALA A 89 -13.13 0.18 -2.86
C ALA A 89 -11.87 0.33 -2.00
N LEU A 90 -11.91 -0.09 -0.72
CA LEU A 90 -10.74 -0.06 0.16
C LEU A 90 -9.73 -1.15 -0.19
N ILE A 91 -10.15 -2.37 -0.57
CA ILE A 91 -9.23 -3.39 -1.06
C ILE A 91 -8.45 -2.86 -2.27
N ASN A 92 -9.13 -2.27 -3.25
CA ASN A 92 -8.48 -1.77 -4.46
C ASN A 92 -7.63 -0.52 -4.20
N ASN A 93 -8.16 0.48 -3.51
CA ASN A 93 -7.51 1.79 -3.40
C ASN A 93 -6.68 1.91 -2.13
N GLY A 94 -7.12 1.35 -1.01
CA GLY A 94 -6.33 1.25 0.21
C GLY A 94 -5.12 0.33 0.02
N GLY A 95 -5.34 -0.84 -0.60
CA GLY A 95 -4.26 -1.74 -1.00
C GLY A 95 -3.29 -1.06 -1.98
N GLY A 96 -3.83 -0.36 -2.99
CA GLY A 96 -3.01 0.41 -3.93
C GLY A 96 -2.14 1.46 -3.23
N HIS A 97 -2.68 2.18 -2.26
CA HIS A 97 -1.90 3.14 -1.48
C HIS A 97 -0.78 2.46 -0.67
N LEU A 98 -1.09 1.42 0.11
CA LEU A 98 -0.08 0.74 0.93
C LEU A 98 1.02 0.09 0.09
N ASN A 99 0.64 -0.56 -1.01
CA ASN A 99 1.58 -1.21 -1.91
C ASN A 99 2.57 -0.20 -2.52
N HIS A 100 2.07 0.94 -3.00
CA HIS A 100 2.91 1.98 -3.60
C HIS A 100 3.74 2.74 -2.56
N ALA A 101 3.20 3.02 -1.36
CA ALA A 101 3.96 3.66 -0.29
C ALA A 101 5.21 2.84 0.07
N LEU A 102 5.04 1.52 0.25
CA LEU A 102 6.16 0.60 0.46
C LEU A 102 7.12 0.56 -0.74
N PHE A 103 6.58 0.51 -1.96
CA PHE A 103 7.38 0.41 -3.18
C PHE A 103 8.35 1.60 -3.34
N TRP A 104 7.90 2.82 -3.06
CA TRP A 104 8.76 4.00 -3.13
C TRP A 104 9.93 3.94 -2.15
N GLU A 105 9.72 3.41 -0.96
CA GLU A 105 10.78 3.26 0.06
C GLU A 105 11.79 2.17 -0.29
N LEU A 106 11.38 1.16 -1.07
CA LEU A 106 12.23 0.05 -1.49
C LEU A 106 13.13 0.37 -2.68
N LEU A 107 12.72 1.32 -3.52
CA LEU A 107 13.54 1.77 -4.64
C LEU A 107 14.67 2.68 -4.15
N SER A 108 15.86 2.49 -4.70
CA SER A 108 17.04 3.30 -4.34
C SER A 108 17.84 3.64 -5.59
N PRO A 109 18.31 4.89 -5.73
CA PRO A 109 19.27 5.25 -6.78
C PRO A 109 20.63 4.60 -6.60
N GLU A 110 20.94 4.14 -5.39
CA GLU A 110 22.20 3.48 -5.07
C GLU A 110 21.99 1.98 -4.95
N LYS A 111 22.92 1.21 -5.55
CA LYS A 111 22.92 -0.24 -5.36
C LYS A 111 23.18 -0.54 -3.89
N GLN A 112 22.26 -1.29 -3.30
CA GLN A 112 22.39 -1.78 -1.94
C GLN A 112 22.61 -3.29 -1.93
N GLU A 113 23.44 -3.75 -1.01
CA GLU A 113 23.59 -5.18 -0.74
C GLU A 113 22.77 -5.53 0.53
N PRO A 114 22.22 -6.74 0.60
CA PRO A 114 21.51 -7.16 1.79
C PRO A 114 22.44 -7.19 3.00
N THR A 115 21.96 -6.83 4.16
CA THR A 115 22.72 -7.01 5.41
C THR A 115 23.00 -8.49 5.63
N ALA A 116 24.03 -8.80 6.44
CA ALA A 116 24.38 -10.19 6.74
C ALA A 116 23.20 -10.97 7.36
N GLU A 117 22.37 -10.31 8.15
CA GLU A 117 21.17 -10.91 8.75
C GLU A 117 20.12 -11.26 7.68
N VAL A 118 19.84 -10.34 6.77
CA VAL A 118 18.89 -10.56 5.68
C VAL A 118 19.40 -11.63 4.73
N ALA A 119 20.69 -11.61 4.38
CA ALA A 119 21.32 -12.63 3.54
C ALA A 119 21.25 -14.03 4.18
N ALA A 120 21.47 -14.13 5.49
CA ALA A 120 21.34 -15.39 6.23
C ALA A 120 19.90 -15.91 6.21
N ALA A 121 18.91 -15.05 6.45
CA ALA A 121 17.50 -15.43 6.42
C ALA A 121 17.05 -15.89 5.01
N ILE A 122 17.53 -15.23 3.94
CA ILE A 122 17.26 -15.62 2.56
C ILE A 122 17.89 -17.01 2.28
N ASN A 123 19.16 -17.22 2.68
CA ASN A 123 19.83 -18.50 2.49
C ASN A 123 19.14 -19.64 3.28
N GLU A 124 18.65 -19.37 4.48
CA GLU A 124 17.89 -20.34 5.26
C GLU A 124 16.58 -20.72 4.57
N ALA A 125 15.84 -19.72 4.04
CA ALA A 125 14.52 -19.92 3.45
C ALA A 125 14.58 -20.54 2.05
N PHE A 126 15.57 -20.15 1.21
CA PHE A 126 15.63 -20.48 -0.22
C PHE A 126 16.84 -21.35 -0.60
N GLY A 127 17.78 -21.54 0.29
CA GLY A 127 19.03 -22.27 0.04
C GLY A 127 20.17 -21.40 -0.49
N SER A 128 19.89 -20.37 -1.29
CA SER A 128 20.86 -19.37 -1.75
C SER A 128 20.15 -18.08 -2.16
N PHE A 129 20.92 -17.01 -2.33
CA PHE A 129 20.41 -15.74 -2.85
C PHE A 129 19.96 -15.87 -4.30
N GLU A 130 20.66 -16.65 -5.11
CA GLU A 130 20.30 -16.92 -6.50
C GLU A 130 18.95 -17.66 -6.58
N ALA A 131 18.73 -18.67 -5.74
CA ALA A 131 17.45 -19.38 -5.69
C ALA A 131 16.29 -18.46 -5.28
N PHE A 132 16.53 -17.52 -4.36
CA PHE A 132 15.56 -16.47 -4.04
C PHE A 132 15.28 -15.60 -5.27
N GLN A 133 16.29 -15.10 -5.96
CA GLN A 133 16.13 -14.28 -7.17
C GLN A 133 15.34 -15.00 -8.26
N GLU A 134 15.61 -16.29 -8.48
CA GLU A 134 14.85 -17.11 -9.43
C GLU A 134 13.38 -17.23 -9.03
N ALA A 135 13.09 -17.50 -7.74
CA ALA A 135 11.74 -17.61 -7.25
C ALA A 135 10.97 -16.28 -7.36
N PHE A 136 11.62 -15.16 -7.01
CA PHE A 136 11.04 -13.83 -7.09
C PHE A 136 10.78 -13.41 -8.54
N THR A 137 11.73 -13.65 -9.44
CA THR A 137 11.59 -13.40 -10.87
C THR A 137 10.45 -14.25 -11.46
N ALA A 138 10.38 -15.54 -11.10
CA ALA A 138 9.31 -16.41 -11.54
C ALA A 138 7.94 -15.89 -11.07
N ALA A 139 7.81 -15.47 -9.80
CA ALA A 139 6.56 -14.89 -9.28
C ALA A 139 6.15 -13.63 -10.05
N ALA A 140 7.10 -12.77 -10.41
CA ALA A 140 6.85 -11.56 -11.19
C ALA A 140 6.43 -11.86 -12.63
N THR A 141 7.18 -12.72 -13.33
CA THR A 141 7.00 -12.99 -14.77
C THR A 141 5.81 -13.89 -15.08
N THR A 142 5.41 -14.75 -14.14
CA THR A 142 4.25 -15.64 -14.31
C THR A 142 2.94 -15.01 -13.84
N ARG A 143 2.97 -13.83 -13.21
CA ARG A 143 1.74 -13.12 -12.83
C ARG A 143 0.98 -12.72 -14.10
N PHE A 144 -0.17 -13.34 -14.31
CA PHE A 144 -1.04 -13.00 -15.42
C PHE A 144 -1.85 -11.73 -15.10
N GLY A 145 -1.76 -10.74 -15.96
CA GLY A 145 -2.40 -9.43 -15.76
C GLY A 145 -1.64 -8.56 -14.77
N SER A 146 -2.28 -7.53 -14.29
CA SER A 146 -1.74 -6.59 -13.31
C SER A 146 -1.57 -7.23 -11.94
N GLY A 147 -0.54 -6.84 -11.23
CA GLY A 147 -0.31 -7.29 -9.85
C GLY A 147 1.07 -6.98 -9.33
N TRP A 148 1.48 -7.75 -8.34
CA TRP A 148 2.72 -7.56 -7.59
C TRP A 148 3.42 -8.88 -7.34
N ALA A 149 4.74 -8.85 -7.27
CA ALA A 149 5.55 -9.91 -6.69
C ALA A 149 6.12 -9.44 -5.34
N TRP A 150 6.18 -10.33 -4.37
CA TRP A 150 6.51 -10.02 -2.99
C TRP A 150 7.50 -10.99 -2.39
N LEU A 151 8.41 -10.47 -1.54
CA LEU A 151 8.99 -11.24 -0.46
C LEU A 151 8.24 -10.87 0.82
N VAL A 152 7.75 -11.86 1.55
CA VAL A 152 6.96 -11.68 2.77
C VAL A 152 7.50 -12.51 3.93
N VAL A 153 7.17 -12.12 5.16
CA VAL A 153 7.21 -13.01 6.32
C VAL A 153 5.81 -13.57 6.50
N ASN A 154 5.70 -14.89 6.49
CA ASN A 154 4.43 -15.59 6.70
C ASN A 154 4.07 -15.74 8.19
N ALA A 155 2.92 -16.35 8.48
CA ALA A 155 2.41 -16.53 9.84
C ALA A 155 3.36 -17.35 10.75
N GLU A 156 4.19 -18.22 10.17
CA GLU A 156 5.18 -19.03 10.88
C GLU A 156 6.52 -18.28 11.09
N GLY A 157 6.59 -16.99 10.69
CA GLY A 157 7.80 -16.17 10.79
C GLY A 157 8.87 -16.49 9.75
N LYS A 158 8.51 -17.20 8.65
CA LYS A 158 9.44 -17.58 7.58
C LYS A 158 9.28 -16.70 6.37
N LEU A 159 10.40 -16.53 5.64
CA LEU A 159 10.40 -15.84 4.35
C LEU A 159 9.71 -16.69 3.28
N GLU A 160 8.89 -16.04 2.47
CA GLU A 160 8.14 -16.66 1.38
C GLU A 160 8.05 -15.68 0.20
N VAL A 161 8.14 -16.19 -1.03
CA VAL A 161 7.85 -15.42 -2.24
C VAL A 161 6.43 -15.71 -2.68
N VAL A 162 5.63 -14.65 -2.87
CA VAL A 162 4.24 -14.74 -3.31
C VAL A 162 3.96 -13.70 -4.40
N SER A 163 2.82 -13.84 -5.09
CA SER A 163 2.31 -12.79 -5.98
C SER A 163 0.84 -12.55 -5.72
N THR A 164 0.41 -11.30 -5.89
CA THR A 164 -0.99 -10.87 -5.75
C THR A 164 -1.50 -10.25 -7.04
N ALA A 165 -2.82 -10.34 -7.28
CA ALA A 165 -3.45 -9.71 -8.42
C ALA A 165 -3.83 -8.26 -8.12
N ASN A 166 -3.85 -7.42 -9.15
CA ASN A 166 -4.27 -6.02 -9.04
C ASN A 166 -3.57 -5.29 -7.88
N GLN A 167 -4.34 -4.68 -6.97
CA GLN A 167 -3.83 -3.99 -5.79
C GLN A 167 -4.07 -4.79 -4.49
N ASP A 168 -4.36 -6.09 -4.60
CA ASP A 168 -4.41 -6.96 -3.43
C ASP A 168 -3.08 -6.94 -2.70
N THR A 169 -3.13 -6.94 -1.37
CA THR A 169 -1.94 -6.87 -0.52
C THR A 169 -1.76 -8.14 0.30
N PRO A 170 -0.54 -8.61 0.52
CA PRO A 170 -0.28 -9.77 1.40
C PRO A 170 -0.75 -9.58 2.84
N ILE A 171 -0.96 -8.34 3.27
CA ILE A 171 -1.48 -8.00 4.61
C ILE A 171 -2.83 -8.68 4.85
N SER A 172 -3.69 -8.75 3.82
CA SER A 172 -5.00 -9.41 3.91
C SER A 172 -4.91 -10.93 4.11
N ASP A 173 -3.76 -11.52 3.81
CA ASP A 173 -3.46 -12.94 4.05
C ASP A 173 -2.65 -13.16 5.35
N GLY A 174 -2.56 -12.14 6.21
CA GLY A 174 -1.80 -12.21 7.46
C GLY A 174 -0.28 -12.27 7.26
N LYS A 175 0.23 -11.85 6.11
CA LYS A 175 1.65 -11.85 5.75
C LYS A 175 2.21 -10.43 5.81
N LYS A 176 3.45 -10.30 6.28
CA LYS A 176 4.14 -9.01 6.34
C LYS A 176 5.02 -8.82 5.11
N PRO A 177 4.72 -7.85 4.23
CA PRO A 177 5.55 -7.56 3.07
C PRO A 177 6.90 -6.96 3.47
N ILE A 178 7.98 -7.41 2.78
CA ILE A 178 9.35 -6.94 2.95
C ILE A 178 9.89 -6.34 1.67
N LEU A 179 9.65 -7.02 0.52
CA LEU A 179 9.97 -6.50 -0.81
C LEU A 179 8.72 -6.53 -1.67
N ALA A 180 8.60 -5.55 -2.54
CA ALA A 180 7.52 -5.39 -3.48
C ALA A 180 8.08 -5.07 -4.87
N LEU A 181 7.53 -5.70 -5.91
CA LEU A 181 7.77 -5.35 -7.30
C LEU A 181 6.43 -5.21 -8.00
N ASP A 182 6.18 -4.01 -8.51
CA ASP A 182 5.01 -3.73 -9.35
C ASP A 182 5.17 -4.38 -10.72
N VAL A 183 4.25 -5.27 -11.08
CA VAL A 183 4.20 -5.93 -12.39
C VAL A 183 3.03 -5.44 -13.23
N TRP A 184 2.58 -4.24 -12.97
CA TRP A 184 1.52 -3.56 -13.70
C TRP A 184 2.05 -3.05 -15.04
N ASN A 185 1.75 -3.78 -16.12
CA ASN A 185 1.96 -3.35 -17.52
C ASN A 185 3.34 -2.78 -17.91
N MET A 186 4.43 -3.28 -17.36
CA MET A 186 5.77 -3.01 -17.91
C MET A 186 6.00 -3.68 -19.28
N LEU A 187 5.00 -4.41 -19.81
CA LEU A 187 5.11 -5.20 -21.06
C LEU A 187 4.31 -4.61 -22.24
N THR A 188 3.79 -3.41 -22.13
CA THR A 188 2.99 -2.78 -23.19
C THR A 188 3.46 -1.37 -23.60
N THR A 189 4.78 -1.18 -23.65
CA THR A 189 5.38 -0.07 -24.40
C THR A 189 6.41 -0.58 -25.36
#